data_588cbbec03d6bbc00a13f4e74dc71f55
#
_entry.id   588cbbec03d6bbc00a13f4e74dc71f55
#
_cell.length_a   1.000
_cell.length_b   1.000
_cell.length_c   1.000
_cell.angle_alpha   90.00
_cell.angle_beta   90.00
_cell.angle_gamma   90.00
#
_symmetry.space_group_name_H-M   'P 1'
#
loop_
_entity.id
_entity.type
_entity.pdbx_description
1 polymer ?
#
loop_
_entity_poly.entity_id
_entity_poly.type
_entity_poly.pdbx_seq_one_letter_code
_entity_poly.pdbx_strand_id
1 'polypeptide(L)'
;YSALIVAEQLTYERIHGRVGSTDELLQLVLNDPWFTWLRPLLNLLLRIDQLLDDDAFDITHENVEHLVAEVRSLTRPSIEGDGFERAYYEALHRAPDVVLAHFQVKRVLLAEAA
;
A
#
# COMPACT_ATOMS: atom_id res chain seq x y z
N TYR A 1 1.90 -1.30 -3.36
CA TYR A 1 1.77 0.17 -3.27
C TYR A 1 1.70 0.83 -4.64
N SER A 2 2.66 0.54 -5.51
CA SER A 2 2.69 1.15 -6.84
C SER A 2 1.43 0.85 -7.66
N ALA A 3 0.92 -0.37 -7.61
CA ALA A 3 -0.30 -0.74 -8.30
C ALA A 3 -1.51 0.04 -7.78
N LEU A 4 -1.58 0.29 -6.46
CA LEU A 4 -2.64 1.11 -5.86
C LEU A 4 -2.56 2.56 -6.32
N ILE A 5 -1.35 3.13 -6.38
CA ILE A 5 -1.14 4.49 -6.87
C ILE A 5 -1.65 4.62 -8.32
N VAL A 6 -1.27 3.69 -9.19
CA VAL A 6 -1.70 3.70 -10.59
C VAL A 6 -3.22 3.57 -10.71
N ALA A 7 -3.82 2.66 -9.93
CA ALA A 7 -5.28 2.47 -9.95
C ALA A 7 -6.02 3.74 -9.52
N GLU A 8 -5.56 4.39 -8.46
CA GLU A 8 -6.16 5.63 -7.97
C GLU A 8 -5.96 6.79 -8.95
N GLN A 9 -4.78 6.87 -9.57
CA GLN A 9 -4.50 7.88 -10.59
C GLN A 9 -5.46 7.77 -11.77
N LEU A 10 -5.69 6.57 -12.28
CA LEU A 10 -6.59 6.37 -13.41
C LEU A 10 -8.02 6.80 -13.07
N THR A 11 -8.49 6.47 -11.89
CA THR A 11 -9.83 6.88 -11.45
C THR A 11 -9.92 8.38 -11.22
N TYR A 12 -8.89 8.96 -10.61
CA TYR A 12 -8.79 10.41 -10.40
C TYR A 12 -8.85 11.16 -11.74
N GLU A 13 -8.08 10.70 -12.73
CA GLU A 13 -8.02 11.35 -14.03
C GLU A 13 -9.35 11.32 -14.79
N ARG A 14 -10.16 10.29 -14.57
CA ARG A 14 -11.51 10.22 -15.18
C ARG A 14 -12.44 11.32 -14.68
N ILE A 15 -12.25 11.76 -13.45
CA ILE A 15 -13.13 12.72 -12.79
C ILE A 15 -12.58 14.15 -12.87
N HIS A 16 -11.27 14.30 -12.67
CA HIS A 16 -10.61 15.61 -12.51
C HIS A 16 -9.71 16.00 -13.67
N GLY A 17 -9.54 15.13 -14.66
CA GLY A 17 -8.64 15.37 -15.79
C GLY A 17 -7.24 14.82 -15.55
N ARG A 18 -6.44 14.86 -16.59
CA ARG A 18 -5.13 14.22 -16.63
C ARG A 18 -4.11 14.86 -15.69
N VAL A 19 -3.37 14.03 -14.96
CA VAL A 19 -2.23 14.46 -14.17
C VAL A 19 -1.05 14.73 -15.11
N GLY A 20 -0.50 15.94 -15.05
CA GLY A 20 0.45 16.43 -16.06
C GLY A 20 1.89 15.99 -15.87
N SER A 21 2.30 15.57 -14.66
CA SER A 21 3.69 15.20 -14.39
C SER A 21 3.81 14.31 -13.17
N THR A 22 4.98 13.70 -13.00
CA THR A 22 5.31 12.91 -11.80
C THR A 22 5.29 13.77 -10.54
N ASP A 23 5.78 15.01 -10.63
CA ASP A 23 5.79 15.94 -9.50
C ASP A 23 4.36 16.29 -9.05
N GLU A 24 3.46 16.52 -10.01
CA GLU A 24 2.06 16.78 -9.72
C GLU A 24 1.40 15.58 -9.05
N LEU A 25 1.67 14.37 -9.55
CA LEU A 25 1.16 13.13 -8.94
C LEU A 25 1.66 12.98 -7.51
N LEU A 26 2.94 13.25 -7.25
CA LEU A 26 3.52 13.18 -5.92
C LEU A 26 2.82 14.14 -4.95
N GLN A 27 2.55 15.38 -5.39
CA GLN A 27 1.82 16.35 -4.57
C GLN A 27 0.41 15.87 -4.24
N LEU A 28 -0.28 15.26 -5.20
CA LEU A 28 -1.60 14.68 -4.97
C LEU A 28 -1.56 13.54 -3.96
N VAL A 29 -0.62 12.62 -4.11
CA VAL A 29 -0.47 11.47 -3.21
C VAL A 29 -0.22 11.93 -1.77
N LEU A 30 0.57 12.97 -1.58
CA LEU A 30 0.92 13.47 -0.25
C LEU A 30 -0.18 14.32 0.38
N ASN A 31 -0.94 15.08 -0.40
CA ASN A 31 -1.79 16.13 0.13
C ASN A 31 -3.27 16.03 -0.21
N ASP A 32 -3.64 15.38 -1.31
CA ASP A 32 -5.03 15.31 -1.75
C ASP A 32 -5.80 14.22 -0.99
N PRO A 33 -7.00 14.51 -0.46
CA PRO A 33 -7.81 13.50 0.25
C PRO A 33 -8.09 12.23 -0.57
N TRP A 34 -8.13 12.33 -1.89
CA TRP A 34 -8.34 11.17 -2.76
C TRP A 34 -7.28 10.09 -2.55
N PHE A 35 -6.02 10.49 -2.31
CA PHE A 35 -4.87 9.60 -2.17
C PHE A 35 -4.46 9.35 -0.72
N THR A 36 -4.94 10.15 0.24
CA THR A 36 -4.43 10.08 1.63
C THR A 36 -4.78 8.79 2.35
N TRP A 37 -5.77 8.03 1.87
CA TRP A 37 -6.07 6.73 2.46
C TRP A 37 -4.93 5.72 2.31
N LEU A 38 -4.00 5.96 1.37
CA LEU A 38 -2.80 5.14 1.16
C LEU A 38 -1.70 5.39 2.19
N ARG A 39 -1.82 6.45 3.00
CA ARG A 39 -0.79 6.86 3.95
C ARG A 39 -0.36 5.77 4.93
N PRO A 40 -1.25 4.95 5.52
CA PRO A 40 -0.81 3.87 6.41
C PRO A 40 0.16 2.91 5.73
N LEU A 41 -0.06 2.57 4.47
CA LEU A 41 0.84 1.70 3.70
C LEU A 41 2.15 2.40 3.39
N LEU A 42 2.12 3.67 3.00
CA LEU A 42 3.32 4.46 2.77
C LEU A 42 4.19 4.55 4.03
N ASN A 43 3.57 4.82 5.18
CA ASN A 43 4.29 4.90 6.46
C ASN A 43 4.96 3.57 6.81
N LEU A 44 4.28 2.46 6.56
CA LEU A 44 4.84 1.12 6.79
C LEU A 44 6.05 0.88 5.90
N LEU A 45 5.96 1.22 4.61
CA LEU A 45 7.06 1.06 3.66
C LEU A 45 8.27 1.90 4.06
N LEU A 46 8.05 3.13 4.51
CA LEU A 46 9.14 4.01 4.97
C LEU A 46 9.84 3.42 6.20
N ARG A 47 9.09 2.84 7.14
CA ARG A 47 9.69 2.18 8.31
C ARG A 47 10.52 0.96 7.91
N ILE A 48 10.04 0.17 6.96
CA ILE A 48 10.80 -0.99 6.45
C ILE A 48 12.11 -0.51 5.82
N ASP A 49 12.06 0.51 4.97
CA ASP A 49 13.25 1.07 4.34
C ASP A 49 14.25 1.59 5.35
N GLN A 50 13.81 2.27 6.40
CA GLN A 50 14.67 2.77 7.46
C GLN A 50 15.36 1.63 8.21
N LEU A 51 14.66 0.54 8.50
CA LEU A 51 15.24 -0.62 9.17
C LEU A 51 16.29 -1.32 8.30
N LEU A 52 16.06 -1.41 7.00
CA LEU A 52 16.99 -2.04 6.06
C LEU A 52 18.24 -1.19 5.83
N ASP A 53 18.10 0.14 5.89
CA ASP A 53 19.21 1.08 5.65
C ASP A 53 20.06 1.33 6.90
N ASP A 54 19.60 0.95 8.09
CA ASP A 54 20.34 1.15 9.34
C ASP A 54 21.32 0.00 9.58
N ASP A 55 22.58 0.19 9.18
CA ASP A 55 23.64 -0.79 9.34
C ASP A 55 23.97 -1.11 10.81
N ALA A 56 23.62 -0.19 11.73
CA ALA A 56 23.83 -0.39 13.16
C ALA A 56 22.70 -1.19 13.82
N PHE A 57 21.62 -1.44 13.11
CA PHE A 57 20.44 -2.13 13.64
C PHE A 57 20.41 -3.59 13.16
N ASP A 58 20.47 -4.51 14.13
CA ASP A 58 20.30 -5.93 13.83
C ASP A 58 18.80 -6.26 13.77
N ILE A 59 18.34 -6.65 12.57
CA ILE A 59 16.95 -7.04 12.38
C ILE A 59 16.72 -8.38 13.06
N THR A 60 15.92 -8.40 14.13
CA THR A 60 15.59 -9.61 14.86
C THR A 60 14.38 -10.32 14.23
N HIS A 61 14.22 -11.60 14.56
CA HIS A 61 13.05 -12.38 14.19
C HIS A 61 11.76 -11.70 14.71
N GLU A 62 11.79 -11.13 15.90
CA GLU A 62 10.66 -10.39 16.46
C GLU A 62 10.29 -9.17 15.63
N ASN A 63 11.27 -8.40 15.13
CA ASN A 63 11.03 -7.27 14.24
C ASN A 63 10.33 -7.72 12.94
N VAL A 64 10.78 -8.83 12.37
CA VAL A 64 10.17 -9.38 11.16
C VAL A 64 8.73 -9.81 11.43
N GLU A 65 8.46 -10.46 12.56
CA GLU A 65 7.11 -10.88 12.93
C GLU A 65 6.16 -9.69 13.07
N HIS A 66 6.62 -8.59 13.69
CA HIS A 66 5.83 -7.36 13.82
C HIS A 66 5.50 -6.76 12.46
N LEU A 67 6.49 -6.67 11.58
CA LEU A 67 6.29 -6.13 10.24
C LEU A 67 5.32 -6.98 9.41
N VAL A 68 5.48 -8.30 9.47
CA VAL A 68 4.58 -9.25 8.79
C VAL A 68 3.15 -9.10 9.29
N ALA A 69 2.97 -8.96 10.61
CA ALA A 69 1.64 -8.77 11.21
C ALA A 69 0.99 -7.47 10.73
N GLU A 70 1.75 -6.38 10.64
CA GLU A 70 1.24 -5.10 10.13
C GLU A 70 0.87 -5.19 8.64
N VAL A 71 1.70 -5.83 7.82
CA VAL A 71 1.39 -6.02 6.41
C VAL A 71 0.12 -6.85 6.24
N ARG A 72 -0.04 -7.92 7.01
CA ARG A 72 -1.27 -8.74 6.98
C ARG A 72 -2.50 -7.93 7.34
N SER A 73 -2.38 -7.10 8.38
CA SER A 73 -3.48 -6.25 8.83
C SER A 73 -3.92 -5.27 7.74
N LEU A 74 -2.95 -4.58 7.11
CA LEU A 74 -3.25 -3.60 6.06
C LEU A 74 -3.76 -4.24 4.76
N THR A 75 -3.29 -5.44 4.43
CA THR A 75 -3.69 -6.12 3.19
C THR A 75 -4.88 -7.05 3.35
N ARG A 76 -5.65 -6.88 4.42
CA ARG A 76 -6.90 -7.61 4.63
C ARG A 76 -8.07 -6.76 4.12
N PRO A 77 -8.56 -7.00 2.90
CA PRO A 77 -9.69 -6.23 2.38
C PRO A 77 -10.98 -6.57 3.11
N SER A 78 -11.84 -5.57 3.33
CA SER A 78 -13.12 -5.79 3.97
C SER A 78 -14.18 -4.83 3.43
N ILE A 79 -15.28 -5.37 2.92
CA ILE A 79 -16.41 -4.56 2.48
C ILE A 79 -17.16 -3.93 3.66
N GLU A 80 -17.10 -4.57 4.83
CA GLU A 80 -17.76 -4.07 6.04
C GLU A 80 -16.89 -3.11 6.83
N GLY A 81 -15.57 -3.08 6.53
CA GLY A 81 -14.64 -2.17 7.17
C GLY A 81 -14.82 -0.74 6.68
N ASP A 82 -14.14 0.19 7.35
CA ASP A 82 -14.03 1.58 6.93
C ASP A 82 -12.54 1.94 6.74
N GLY A 83 -12.26 3.14 6.22
CA GLY A 83 -10.91 3.58 5.99
C GLY A 83 -10.14 2.73 4.98
N PHE A 84 -8.91 2.33 5.34
CA PHE A 84 -8.01 1.63 4.42
C PHE A 84 -8.58 0.29 3.94
N GLU A 85 -9.14 -0.51 4.82
CA GLU A 85 -9.68 -1.84 4.50
C GLU A 85 -10.73 -1.79 3.40
N ARG A 86 -11.63 -0.85 3.49
CA ARG A 86 -12.71 -0.65 2.53
C ARG A 86 -12.19 -0.15 1.19
N ALA A 87 -11.32 0.87 1.24
CA ALA A 87 -10.73 1.44 0.03
C ALA A 87 -9.87 0.40 -0.71
N TYR A 88 -9.14 -0.41 0.03
CA TYR A 88 -8.35 -1.51 -0.53
C TYR A 88 -9.24 -2.56 -1.20
N TYR A 89 -10.34 -2.94 -0.56
CA TYR A 89 -11.32 -3.85 -1.14
C TYR A 89 -11.86 -3.31 -2.46
N GLU A 90 -12.23 -2.04 -2.50
CA GLU A 90 -12.74 -1.40 -3.72
C GLU A 90 -11.69 -1.36 -4.83
N ALA A 91 -10.43 -1.08 -4.49
CA ALA A 91 -9.34 -1.09 -5.46
C ALA A 91 -9.12 -2.48 -6.06
N LEU A 92 -9.20 -3.54 -5.26
CA LEU A 92 -9.10 -4.93 -5.74
C LEU A 92 -10.18 -5.26 -6.77
N HIS A 93 -11.40 -4.76 -6.56
CA HIS A 93 -12.51 -5.00 -7.48
C HIS A 93 -12.45 -4.18 -8.76
N ARG A 94 -11.64 -3.12 -8.76
CA ARG A 94 -11.58 -2.17 -9.85
C ARG A 94 -10.38 -2.36 -10.77
N ALA A 95 -9.26 -2.85 -10.23
CA ALA A 95 -7.98 -2.88 -10.93
C ALA A 95 -7.31 -4.26 -10.88
N PRO A 96 -7.19 -4.97 -12.03
CA PRO A 96 -6.54 -6.28 -12.07
C PRO A 96 -5.08 -6.28 -11.58
N ASP A 97 -4.34 -5.21 -11.82
CA ASP A 97 -2.94 -5.10 -11.38
C ASP A 97 -2.83 -5.09 -9.86
N VAL A 98 -3.82 -4.52 -9.16
CA VAL A 98 -3.88 -4.55 -7.70
C VAL A 98 -4.12 -5.98 -7.21
N VAL A 99 -4.98 -6.75 -7.89
CA VAL A 99 -5.21 -8.17 -7.56
C VAL A 99 -3.93 -8.97 -7.68
N LEU A 100 -3.17 -8.81 -8.77
CA LEU A 100 -1.89 -9.51 -8.96
C LEU A 100 -0.89 -9.15 -7.86
N ALA A 101 -0.75 -7.86 -7.53
CA ALA A 101 0.14 -7.42 -6.47
C ALA A 101 -0.30 -7.98 -5.10
N HIS A 102 -1.59 -8.04 -4.83
CA HIS A 102 -2.14 -8.61 -3.61
C HIS A 102 -1.76 -10.08 -3.46
N PHE A 103 -1.92 -10.89 -4.52
CA PHE A 103 -1.53 -12.30 -4.49
C PHE A 103 -0.03 -12.48 -4.29
N GLN A 104 0.80 -11.63 -4.88
CA GLN A 104 2.24 -11.66 -4.67
C GLN A 104 2.60 -11.42 -3.19
N VAL A 105 1.97 -10.43 -2.56
CA VAL A 105 2.16 -10.16 -1.13
C VAL A 105 1.71 -11.35 -0.29
N LYS A 106 0.55 -11.94 -0.58
CA LYS A 106 0.03 -13.09 0.16
C LYS A 106 0.94 -14.31 0.05
N ARG A 107 1.56 -14.54 -1.11
CA ARG A 107 2.54 -15.62 -1.27
C ARG A 107 3.74 -15.44 -0.35
N VAL A 108 4.27 -14.21 -0.27
CA VAL A 108 5.40 -13.90 0.62
C VAL A 108 5.01 -14.11 2.08
N LEU A 109 3.83 -13.65 2.49
CA LEU A 109 3.34 -13.81 3.86
C LEU A 109 3.14 -15.28 4.24
N LEU A 110 2.65 -16.10 3.32
CA LEU A 110 2.52 -17.55 3.55
C LEU A 110 3.88 -18.22 3.71
N ALA A 111 4.86 -17.83 2.91
CA ALA A 111 6.23 -18.35 3.03
C ALA A 111 6.83 -18.00 4.40
N GLU A 112 6.62 -16.78 4.89
CA GLU A 112 7.09 -16.35 6.23
C GLU A 112 6.37 -17.08 7.36
N ALA A 113 5.10 -17.45 7.16
CA ALA A 113 4.31 -18.18 8.15
C ALA A 113 4.69 -19.66 8.23
N ALA A 114 5.30 -20.19 7.19
CA ALA A 114 5.76 -21.57 7.15
C ALA A 114 7.13 -21.71 7.80
#